data_962322839c2aef93113c1f8ef4dec95c
#
_entry.id   962322839c2aef93113c1f8ef4dec95c
#
_cell.length_a   1.000
_cell.length_b   1.000
_cell.length_c   1.000
_cell.angle_alpha   90.00
_cell.angle_beta   90.00
_cell.angle_gamma   90.00
#
_symmetry.space_group_name_H-M   'P 1'
#
loop_
_entity.id
_entity.type
_entity.pdbx_description
1 polymer ?
#
loop_
_entity_poly.entity_id
_entity_poly.type
_entity_poly.pdbx_seq_one_letter_code
_entity_poly.pdbx_strand_id
1 'polypeptide(L)'
;MPGQMVHIEIPADDTGKAQAFWGALFGWQFQAFPGPSEYHMTRISENTGGAITNMEPGKRGTRTYFDVDDINVGAARVRELGGESGDPMPVPSMGWFATCTDPHGNEFGLWQTDPSAPAPTG
;
A
#
# COMPACT_ATOMS: atom_id res chain seq x y z
N MET A 1 3.07 -2.84 -16.75
CA MET A 1 4.38 -3.48 -16.55
C MET A 1 4.53 -3.82 -15.09
N PRO A 2 4.87 -5.07 -14.75
CA PRO A 2 5.12 -5.41 -13.35
C PRO A 2 6.31 -4.65 -12.81
N GLY A 3 6.29 -4.39 -11.52
CA GLY A 3 7.38 -3.70 -10.84
C GLY A 3 7.30 -2.19 -10.86
N GLN A 4 6.22 -1.61 -11.39
CA GLN A 4 6.05 -0.17 -11.29
C GLN A 4 5.57 0.21 -9.90
N MET A 5 6.07 1.31 -9.39
CA MET A 5 5.64 1.85 -8.10
C MET A 5 4.26 2.48 -8.29
N VAL A 6 3.24 1.88 -7.66
CA VAL A 6 1.86 2.33 -7.87
C VAL A 6 1.23 2.93 -6.63
N HIS A 7 1.83 2.74 -5.46
CA HIS A 7 1.25 3.24 -4.22
C HIS A 7 2.32 3.37 -3.14
N ILE A 8 2.21 4.40 -2.30
CA ILE A 8 3.09 4.57 -1.15
C ILE A 8 2.24 4.87 0.08
N GLU A 9 2.55 4.21 1.19
CA GLU A 9 1.92 4.50 2.47
C GLU A 9 2.87 5.27 3.36
N ILE A 10 2.40 6.36 3.90
CA ILE A 10 3.18 7.23 4.78
C ILE A 10 2.58 7.14 6.18
N PRO A 11 3.31 6.54 7.13
CA PRO A 11 2.79 6.42 8.49
C PRO A 11 2.90 7.73 9.25
N ALA A 12 1.93 7.98 10.12
CA ALA A 12 1.92 9.20 10.93
C ALA A 12 1.19 8.95 12.24
N ASP A 13 1.73 9.49 13.33
CA ASP A 13 1.04 9.48 14.62
C ASP A 13 -0.18 10.40 14.58
N ASP A 14 -0.02 11.56 13.95
CA ASP A 14 -1.08 12.55 13.79
C ASP A 14 -1.32 12.72 12.30
N THR A 15 -2.33 12.05 11.79
CA THR A 15 -2.61 12.06 10.34
C THR A 15 -3.06 13.43 9.85
N GLY A 16 -3.69 14.25 10.70
CA GLY A 16 -4.08 15.61 10.32
C GLY A 16 -2.87 16.50 10.09
N LYS A 17 -1.89 16.43 10.99
CA LYS A 17 -0.64 17.19 10.81
C LYS A 17 0.13 16.72 9.59
N ALA A 18 0.14 15.41 9.32
CA ALA A 18 0.81 14.87 8.15
C ALA A 18 0.14 15.36 6.87
N GLN A 19 -1.19 15.36 6.82
CA GLN A 19 -1.92 15.89 5.66
C GLN A 19 -1.59 17.36 5.43
N ALA A 20 -1.53 18.15 6.49
CA ALA A 20 -1.20 19.57 6.37
C ALA A 20 0.21 19.77 5.81
N PHE A 21 1.16 18.96 6.28
CA PHE A 21 2.55 19.05 5.81
C PHE A 21 2.67 18.71 4.32
N TRP A 22 2.19 17.54 3.95
CA TRP A 22 2.33 17.06 2.57
C TRP A 22 1.48 17.87 1.59
N GLY A 23 0.29 18.26 2.04
CA GLY A 23 -0.60 19.10 1.22
C GLY A 23 -0.01 20.47 0.95
N ALA A 24 0.60 21.09 1.98
CA ALA A 24 1.23 22.39 1.81
C ALA A 24 2.47 22.30 0.92
N LEU A 25 3.22 21.19 1.06
CA LEU A 25 4.46 21.03 0.33
C LEU A 25 4.23 20.78 -1.17
N PHE A 26 3.31 19.88 -1.49
CA PHE A 26 3.11 19.41 -2.87
C PHE A 26 1.73 19.71 -3.46
N GLY A 27 0.83 20.29 -2.68
CA GLY A 27 -0.53 20.54 -3.16
C GLY A 27 -1.40 19.28 -3.19
N TRP A 28 -0.97 18.21 -2.53
CA TRP A 28 -1.75 16.99 -2.50
C TRP A 28 -3.06 17.20 -1.75
N GLN A 29 -4.14 16.66 -2.29
CA GLN A 29 -5.45 16.69 -1.65
C GLN A 29 -5.79 15.28 -1.19
N PHE A 30 -6.31 15.18 0.03
CA PHE A 30 -6.55 13.89 0.67
C PHE A 30 -8.03 13.62 0.82
N GLN A 31 -8.39 12.36 0.68
CA GLN A 31 -9.76 11.90 0.87
C GLN A 31 -9.73 10.65 1.75
N ALA A 32 -10.53 10.64 2.82
CA ALA A 32 -10.59 9.50 3.71
C ALA A 32 -11.18 8.29 2.99
N PHE A 33 -10.52 7.14 3.16
CA PHE A 33 -11.02 5.87 2.65
C PHE A 33 -11.84 5.21 3.77
N PRO A 34 -13.05 4.69 3.46
CA PRO A 34 -13.88 4.08 4.50
C PRO A 34 -13.21 2.86 5.12
N GLY A 35 -13.32 2.73 6.44
CA GLY A 35 -12.74 1.60 7.14
C GLY A 35 -12.45 1.93 8.60
N PRO A 36 -12.04 0.92 9.39
CA PRO A 36 -11.80 1.11 10.83
C PRO A 36 -10.51 1.87 11.14
N SER A 37 -9.58 1.92 10.19
CA SER A 37 -8.31 2.63 10.36
C SER A 37 -8.35 3.96 9.65
N GLU A 38 -7.54 4.91 10.13
CA GLU A 38 -7.38 6.16 9.39
C GLU A 38 -6.53 5.88 8.15
N TYR A 39 -7.08 6.24 7.00
CA TYR A 39 -6.42 6.03 5.73
C TYR A 39 -6.86 7.14 4.80
N HIS A 40 -5.95 8.09 4.56
CA HIS A 40 -6.27 9.29 3.80
C HIS A 40 -5.52 9.23 2.48
N MET A 41 -6.26 9.04 1.39
CA MET A 41 -5.70 8.78 0.07
C MET A 41 -5.46 10.04 -0.71
N THR A 42 -4.44 10.01 -1.55
CA THR A 42 -4.12 11.10 -2.47
C THR A 42 -3.63 10.52 -3.79
N ARG A 43 -3.66 11.34 -4.84
CA ARG A 43 -3.09 10.99 -6.13
C ARG A 43 -1.76 11.72 -6.27
N ILE A 44 -0.66 10.97 -6.40
CA ILE A 44 0.68 11.54 -6.53
C ILE A 44 1.00 11.84 -7.99
N SER A 45 0.68 10.90 -8.87
CA SER A 45 0.90 11.05 -10.31
C SER A 45 -0.16 10.24 -11.04
N GLU A 46 -0.08 10.22 -12.36
CA GLU A 46 -1.05 9.48 -13.17
C GLU A 46 -1.16 8.02 -12.76
N ASN A 47 -0.04 7.40 -12.42
CA ASN A 47 -0.01 5.97 -12.12
C ASN A 47 0.32 5.64 -10.65
N THR A 48 0.53 6.65 -9.82
CA THR A 48 0.94 6.41 -8.43
C THR A 48 0.00 7.11 -7.47
N GLY A 49 -0.59 6.34 -6.57
CA GLY A 49 -1.37 6.87 -5.47
C GLY A 49 -0.54 6.89 -4.19
N GLY A 50 -1.10 7.47 -3.16
CA GLY A 50 -0.48 7.45 -1.85
C GLY A 50 -1.53 7.54 -0.76
N ALA A 51 -1.12 7.28 0.47
CA ALA A 51 -2.01 7.41 1.60
C ALA A 51 -1.21 7.76 2.85
N ILE A 52 -1.82 8.57 3.70
CA ILE A 52 -1.33 8.79 5.05
C ILE A 52 -2.18 7.92 5.96
N THR A 53 -1.53 7.13 6.80
CA THR A 53 -2.22 6.17 7.64
C THR A 53 -1.66 6.22 9.07
N ASN A 54 -2.42 5.69 10.02
CA ASN A 54 -1.94 5.57 11.39
C ASN A 54 -0.66 4.77 11.40
N MET A 55 0.27 5.19 12.23
CA MET A 55 1.51 4.45 12.40
C MET A 55 1.25 3.23 13.28
N GLU A 56 1.63 2.05 12.79
CA GLU A 56 1.58 0.86 13.61
C GLU A 56 2.66 0.93 14.68
N PRO A 57 2.39 0.45 15.90
CA PRO A 57 3.42 0.42 16.93
C PRO A 57 4.68 -0.29 16.44
N GLY A 58 5.83 0.35 16.61
CA GLY A 58 7.11 -0.20 16.20
C GLY A 58 7.45 -0.05 14.73
N LYS A 59 6.56 0.49 13.93
CA LYS A 59 6.80 0.70 12.51
C LYS A 59 7.27 2.13 12.27
N ARG A 60 8.21 2.28 11.35
CA ARG A 60 8.75 3.58 10.93
C ARG A 60 9.05 3.51 9.44
N GLY A 61 8.88 4.66 8.76
CA GLY A 61 9.20 4.78 7.35
C GLY A 61 8.04 4.37 6.45
N THR A 62 8.18 4.71 5.20
CA THR A 62 7.14 4.51 4.19
C THR A 62 7.15 3.06 3.70
N ARG A 63 6.01 2.62 3.18
CA ARG A 63 5.90 1.33 2.49
C ARG A 63 5.51 1.61 1.05
N THR A 64 6.29 1.08 0.11
CA THR A 64 6.05 1.24 -1.32
C THR A 64 5.44 -0.03 -1.88
N TYR A 65 4.41 0.11 -2.71
CA TYR A 65 3.74 -1.00 -3.38
C TYR A 65 4.09 -1.01 -4.85
N PHE A 66 4.37 -2.20 -5.37
CA PHE A 66 4.71 -2.42 -6.78
C PHE A 66 3.63 -3.26 -7.42
N ASP A 67 3.27 -2.95 -8.66
CA ASP A 67 2.23 -3.71 -9.33
C ASP A 67 2.76 -5.05 -9.85
N VAL A 68 1.88 -6.03 -9.85
CA VAL A 68 2.12 -7.34 -10.44
C VAL A 68 0.89 -7.75 -11.22
N ASP A 69 1.09 -8.66 -12.19
CA ASP A 69 -0.03 -9.15 -13.00
C ASP A 69 -0.89 -10.15 -12.22
N ASP A 70 -0.25 -10.97 -11.38
CA ASP A 70 -0.93 -11.99 -10.58
C ASP A 70 -0.31 -12.02 -9.19
N ILE A 71 -1.09 -11.61 -8.19
CA ILE A 71 -0.59 -11.45 -6.83
C ILE A 71 -0.17 -12.79 -6.20
N ASN A 72 -0.86 -13.87 -6.55
CA ASN A 72 -0.51 -15.19 -6.00
C ASN A 72 0.83 -15.67 -6.54
N VAL A 73 1.05 -15.47 -7.83
CA VAL A 73 2.33 -15.79 -8.47
C VAL A 73 3.44 -14.89 -7.91
N GLY A 74 3.14 -13.60 -7.75
CA GLY A 74 4.09 -12.65 -7.18
C GLY A 74 4.51 -13.00 -5.77
N ALA A 75 3.54 -13.32 -4.91
CA ALA A 75 3.82 -13.70 -3.52
C ALA A 75 4.67 -14.97 -3.45
N ALA A 76 4.34 -15.97 -4.27
CA ALA A 76 5.13 -17.21 -4.33
C ALA A 76 6.55 -16.91 -4.78
N ARG A 77 6.71 -16.03 -5.75
CA ARG A 77 8.02 -15.67 -6.30
C ARG A 77 8.88 -14.95 -5.24
N VAL A 78 8.28 -14.09 -4.44
CA VAL A 78 8.98 -13.42 -3.34
C VAL A 78 9.61 -14.47 -2.41
N ARG A 79 8.82 -15.49 -2.05
CA ARG A 79 9.30 -16.56 -1.16
C ARG A 79 10.42 -17.37 -1.81
N GLU A 80 10.27 -17.70 -3.08
CA GLU A 80 11.31 -18.44 -3.82
C GLU A 80 12.64 -17.69 -3.86
N LEU A 81 12.59 -16.37 -3.92
CA LEU A 81 13.78 -15.53 -4.02
C LEU A 81 14.37 -15.16 -2.67
N GLY A 82 13.86 -15.72 -1.59
CA GLY A 82 14.44 -15.52 -0.25
C GLY A 82 13.78 -14.42 0.58
N GLY A 83 12.71 -13.82 0.08
CA GLY A 83 11.92 -12.86 0.83
C GLY A 83 10.78 -13.53 1.57
N GLU A 84 9.94 -12.72 2.19
CA GLU A 84 8.75 -13.20 2.87
C GLU A 84 7.52 -12.48 2.31
N SER A 85 6.39 -13.17 2.28
CA SER A 85 5.12 -12.58 1.84
C SER A 85 3.99 -13.07 2.71
N GLY A 86 3.13 -12.14 3.13
CA GLY A 86 1.85 -12.49 3.71
C GLY A 86 0.90 -12.99 2.62
N ASP A 87 -0.27 -13.43 3.04
CA ASP A 87 -1.30 -13.88 2.11
C ASP A 87 -1.93 -12.67 1.41
N PRO A 88 -2.26 -12.78 0.12
CA PRO A 88 -2.99 -11.72 -0.56
C PRO A 88 -4.31 -11.40 0.11
N MET A 89 -4.60 -10.12 0.25
CA MET A 89 -5.82 -9.61 0.88
C MET A 89 -6.56 -8.72 -0.11
N PRO A 90 -7.89 -8.83 -0.19
CA PRO A 90 -8.66 -8.01 -1.12
C PRO A 90 -8.93 -6.61 -0.59
N VAL A 91 -8.93 -5.65 -1.52
CA VAL A 91 -9.52 -4.33 -1.31
C VAL A 91 -10.74 -4.29 -2.22
N PRO A 92 -11.96 -4.28 -1.67
CA PRO A 92 -13.17 -4.47 -2.48
C PRO A 92 -13.24 -3.55 -3.69
N SER A 93 -13.54 -4.12 -4.84
CA SER A 93 -13.69 -3.44 -6.12
C SER A 93 -12.44 -2.75 -6.65
N MET A 94 -11.30 -2.92 -5.97
CA MET A 94 -10.05 -2.24 -6.36
C MET A 94 -8.94 -3.22 -6.72
N GLY A 95 -8.67 -4.18 -5.87
CA GLY A 95 -7.57 -5.11 -6.14
C GLY A 95 -7.17 -5.94 -4.95
N TRP A 96 -5.94 -6.43 -5.00
CA TRP A 96 -5.36 -7.30 -3.99
C TRP A 96 -3.98 -6.77 -3.59
N PHE A 97 -3.65 -6.89 -2.32
CA PHE A 97 -2.31 -6.53 -1.87
C PHE A 97 -1.71 -7.66 -1.04
N ALA A 98 -0.38 -7.68 -0.98
CA ALA A 98 0.36 -8.56 -0.08
C ALA A 98 1.50 -7.76 0.52
N THR A 99 1.69 -7.89 1.83
CA THR A 99 2.79 -7.23 2.52
C THR A 99 3.99 -8.17 2.52
N CYS A 100 5.13 -7.66 2.08
CA CYS A 100 6.32 -8.48 1.86
C CYS A 100 7.55 -7.88 2.51
N THR A 101 8.61 -8.70 2.64
CA THR A 101 9.94 -8.21 2.96
C THR A 101 10.93 -8.83 1.98
N ASP A 102 11.98 -8.08 1.67
CA ASP A 102 13.08 -8.59 0.87
C ASP A 102 14.06 -9.39 1.76
N PRO A 103 15.11 -10.02 1.19
CA PRO A 103 16.06 -10.78 2.01
C PRO A 103 16.81 -9.99 3.10
N HIS A 104 16.79 -8.68 3.02
CA HIS A 104 17.41 -7.81 4.02
C HIS A 104 16.41 -7.21 5.00
N GLY A 105 15.15 -7.64 4.94
CA GLY A 105 14.12 -7.17 5.85
C GLY A 105 13.45 -5.85 5.46
N ASN A 106 13.71 -5.34 4.26
CA ASN A 106 13.02 -4.13 3.79
C ASN A 106 11.57 -4.46 3.45
N GLU A 107 10.65 -3.69 4.03
CA GLU A 107 9.22 -3.89 3.76
C GLU A 107 8.81 -3.28 2.45
N PHE A 108 7.96 -3.98 1.73
CA PHE A 108 7.31 -3.47 0.53
C PHE A 108 5.99 -4.20 0.34
N GLY A 109 5.20 -3.77 -0.61
CA GLY A 109 3.94 -4.42 -0.94
C GLY A 109 3.87 -4.79 -2.40
N LEU A 110 3.06 -5.79 -2.70
CA LEU A 110 2.64 -6.12 -4.06
C LEU A 110 1.20 -5.69 -4.22
N TRP A 111 0.83 -5.27 -5.41
CA TRP A 111 -0.53 -4.85 -5.73
C TRP A 111 -0.94 -5.42 -7.08
N GLN A 112 -2.15 -6.00 -7.12
CA GLN A 112 -2.79 -6.41 -8.37
C GLN A 112 -4.10 -5.66 -8.49
N THR A 113 -4.27 -4.89 -9.56
CA THR A 113 -5.54 -4.21 -9.83
C THR A 113 -6.58 -5.25 -10.24
N ASP A 114 -7.74 -5.23 -9.59
CA ASP A 114 -8.82 -6.18 -9.88
C ASP A 114 -10.15 -5.55 -9.46
N PRO A 115 -10.92 -5.02 -10.43
CA PRO A 115 -12.21 -4.40 -10.10
C PRO A 115 -13.23 -5.37 -9.51
N SER A 116 -12.98 -6.68 -9.65
CA SER A 116 -13.87 -7.71 -9.12
C SER A 116 -13.42 -8.25 -7.75
N ALA A 117 -12.42 -7.64 -7.12
CA ALA A 117 -11.96 -8.09 -5.82
C ALA A 117 -13.11 -8.06 -4.82
N PRO A 118 -13.29 -9.16 -4.04
CA PRO A 118 -14.42 -9.26 -3.11
C PRO A 118 -14.16 -8.50 -1.82
N ALA A 119 -15.23 -8.33 -1.03
CA ALA A 119 -15.06 -7.85 0.33
C ALA A 119 -14.32 -8.92 1.14
N PRO A 120 -13.52 -8.52 2.16
CA PRO A 120 -12.88 -9.51 3.02
C PRO A 120 -13.93 -10.37 3.71
N THR A 121 -13.65 -11.68 3.82
CA THR A 121 -14.52 -12.60 4.53
C THR A 121 -14.16 -12.66 6.01
N GLY A 122 -15.14 -12.76 6.83
CA GLY A 122 -14.95 -12.90 8.27
C GLY A 122 -15.23 -11.65 9.05
#